data_eede2dfd1eb399cc1c40695aa09c590b
#
_entry.id   eede2dfd1eb399cc1c40695aa09c590b
#
_cell.length_a   1.000
_cell.length_b   1.000
_cell.length_c   1.000
_cell.angle_alpha   90.00
_cell.angle_beta   90.00
_cell.angle_gamma   90.00
#
_symmetry.space_group_name_H-M   'P 1'
#
loop_
_entity.id
_entity.type
_entity.pdbx_description
1 polymer ?
#
loop_
_entity_poly.entity_id
_entity_poly.type
_entity_poly.pdbx_seq_one_letter_code
_entity_poly.pdbx_strand_id
1 'polypeptide(L)'
;GGYAIFTAFDSFWLSIALGLFWGALIFNLDRFLVSTMKKSRNKTKELIQILPRLILAVLLAIVISVPLELKIFEEEINEKMFYSEAQKVDQLDSLYSQRMQSRQSRISEIRARLDTKQETRDQLYKEYICECDGTCGTGAKGRGTECERKEKRYLQIEEEFKQDRLEAESEIEEINKVKAYLASQNIEEREDLRA
;
A
#
# COMPACT_ATOMS: atom_id res chain seq x y z
N GLY A 1 35.40 -21.08 9.22
CA GLY A 1 35.17 -20.46 10.54
C GLY A 1 35.47 -18.98 10.55
N GLY A 2 36.73 -18.55 10.29
CA GLY A 2 37.15 -17.13 10.39
C GLY A 2 36.41 -16.18 9.41
N TYR A 3 36.13 -16.61 8.20
CA TYR A 3 35.41 -15.82 7.20
C TYR A 3 33.95 -15.52 7.62
N ALA A 4 33.25 -16.51 8.17
CA ALA A 4 31.87 -16.32 8.66
C ALA A 4 31.81 -15.36 9.86
N ILE A 5 32.84 -15.35 10.70
CA ILE A 5 32.95 -14.41 11.82
C ILE A 5 33.30 -13.00 11.31
N PHE A 6 34.14 -12.89 10.29
CA PHE A 6 34.49 -11.59 9.66
C PHE A 6 33.22 -10.93 9.05
N THR A 7 32.40 -11.67 8.34
CA THR A 7 31.14 -11.16 7.76
C THR A 7 30.09 -10.77 8.79
N ALA A 8 30.16 -11.33 10.02
CA ALA A 8 29.23 -10.99 11.11
C ALA A 8 29.63 -9.77 11.94
N PHE A 9 30.94 -9.50 12.09
CA PHE A 9 31.45 -8.49 13.01
C PHE A 9 32.23 -7.33 12.37
N ASP A 10 32.44 -7.31 11.05
CA ASP A 10 33.16 -6.30 10.27
C ASP A 10 34.58 -5.91 10.84
N SER A 11 35.10 -6.73 11.74
CA SER A 11 36.40 -6.48 12.42
C SER A 11 37.38 -7.60 12.10
N PHE A 12 38.41 -7.30 11.31
CA PHE A 12 39.43 -8.25 10.87
C PHE A 12 40.17 -8.91 12.05
N TRP A 13 40.58 -8.13 13.04
CA TRP A 13 41.34 -8.65 14.20
C TRP A 13 40.49 -9.54 15.10
N LEU A 14 39.22 -9.18 15.32
CA LEU A 14 38.30 -9.97 16.12
C LEU A 14 37.97 -11.30 15.44
N SER A 15 37.82 -11.30 14.11
CA SER A 15 37.56 -12.49 13.32
C SER A 15 38.71 -13.50 13.33
N ILE A 16 39.96 -13.02 13.29
CA ILE A 16 41.14 -13.88 13.43
C ILE A 16 41.22 -14.48 14.81
N ALA A 17 41.07 -13.66 15.87
CA ALA A 17 41.14 -14.13 17.26
C ALA A 17 40.09 -15.16 17.59
N LEU A 18 38.82 -14.89 17.22
CA LEU A 18 37.71 -15.82 17.39
C LEU A 18 37.81 -17.06 16.51
N GLY A 19 38.30 -16.92 15.28
CA GLY A 19 38.55 -18.05 14.37
C GLY A 19 39.62 -19.01 14.89
N LEU A 20 40.73 -18.47 15.44
CA LEU A 20 41.79 -19.26 16.07
C LEU A 20 41.28 -19.94 17.36
N PHE A 21 40.58 -19.21 18.20
CA PHE A 21 40.00 -19.75 19.43
C PHE A 21 39.04 -20.91 19.11
N TRP A 22 38.15 -20.71 18.16
CA TRP A 22 37.18 -21.71 17.73
C TRP A 22 37.88 -22.94 17.10
N GLY A 23 38.84 -22.71 16.24
CA GLY A 23 39.68 -23.77 15.66
C GLY A 23 40.44 -24.58 16.70
N ALA A 24 41.04 -23.93 17.71
CA ALA A 24 41.72 -24.59 18.79
C ALA A 24 40.79 -25.40 19.67
N LEU A 25 39.57 -24.89 19.91
CA LEU A 25 38.51 -25.58 20.67
C LEU A 25 38.09 -26.87 19.97
N ILE A 26 37.77 -26.79 18.66
CA ILE A 26 37.38 -27.97 17.84
C ILE A 26 38.54 -28.99 17.80
N PHE A 27 39.78 -28.52 17.58
CA PHE A 27 40.99 -29.37 17.57
C PHE A 27 41.19 -30.11 18.89
N ASN A 28 41.06 -29.42 20.03
CA ASN A 28 41.16 -30.05 21.34
C ASN A 28 40.05 -31.08 21.60
N LEU A 29 38.83 -30.78 21.17
CA LEU A 29 37.66 -31.69 21.26
C LEU A 29 37.90 -32.95 20.40
N ASP A 30 38.39 -32.81 19.19
CA ASP A 30 38.70 -33.93 18.30
C ASP A 30 39.82 -34.79 18.86
N ARG A 31 40.89 -34.13 19.36
CA ARG A 31 42.01 -34.80 20.00
C ARG A 31 41.57 -35.57 21.27
N PHE A 32 40.71 -34.98 22.09
CA PHE A 32 40.17 -35.65 23.26
C PHE A 32 39.35 -36.90 22.88
N LEU A 33 38.46 -36.83 21.88
CA LEU A 33 37.70 -37.94 21.38
C LEU A 33 38.59 -39.08 20.86
N VAL A 34 39.62 -38.75 20.06
CA VAL A 34 40.56 -39.74 19.54
C VAL A 34 41.39 -40.39 20.65
N SER A 35 41.83 -39.60 21.63
CA SER A 35 42.58 -40.12 22.79
C SER A 35 41.83 -41.10 23.67
N THR A 36 40.50 -41.00 23.69
CA THR A 36 39.62 -41.87 24.45
C THR A 36 39.30 -43.19 23.75
N MET A 37 39.68 -43.33 22.45
CA MET A 37 39.42 -44.54 21.65
C MET A 37 40.43 -45.61 21.94
N LYS A 38 39.98 -46.73 22.56
CA LYS A 38 40.80 -47.93 22.73
C LYS A 38 40.61 -48.89 21.56
N LYS A 39 41.74 -49.34 20.99
CA LYS A 39 41.74 -50.38 19.95
C LYS A 39 41.04 -51.65 20.45
N SER A 40 39.93 -52.03 19.85
CA SER A 40 39.19 -53.26 20.20
C SER A 40 39.27 -54.28 19.05
N ARG A 41 39.33 -55.57 19.41
CA ARG A 41 39.37 -56.65 18.44
C ARG A 41 38.02 -56.87 17.71
N ASN A 42 36.95 -56.24 18.17
CA ASN A 42 35.59 -56.34 17.60
C ASN A 42 35.24 -55.08 16.83
N LYS A 43 35.00 -55.24 15.48
CA LYS A 43 34.64 -54.15 14.55
C LYS A 43 33.38 -53.35 15.01
N THR A 44 32.44 -54.01 15.62
CA THR A 44 31.21 -53.36 16.13
C THR A 44 31.51 -52.38 17.28
N LYS A 45 32.45 -52.68 18.16
CA LYS A 45 32.86 -51.77 19.25
C LYS A 45 33.66 -50.57 18.73
N GLU A 46 34.46 -50.74 17.69
CA GLU A 46 35.13 -49.63 17.01
C GLU A 46 34.15 -48.68 16.35
N LEU A 47 33.09 -49.24 15.69
CA LEU A 47 32.06 -48.42 15.06
C LEU A 47 31.27 -47.58 16.09
N ILE A 48 30.92 -48.15 17.24
CA ILE A 48 30.24 -47.43 18.32
C ILE A 48 31.10 -46.32 18.94
N GLN A 49 32.43 -46.49 18.96
CA GLN A 49 33.38 -45.46 19.42
C GLN A 49 33.53 -44.29 18.43
N ILE A 50 33.31 -44.49 17.12
CA ILE A 50 33.36 -43.47 16.10
C ILE A 50 32.06 -42.65 16.06
N LEU A 51 30.92 -43.21 16.49
CA LEU A 51 29.59 -42.60 16.42
C LEU A 51 29.51 -41.22 17.10
N PRO A 52 30.03 -41.00 18.32
CA PRO A 52 29.99 -39.68 18.96
C PRO A 52 30.73 -38.62 18.16
N ARG A 53 31.84 -38.96 17.53
CA ARG A 53 32.60 -38.08 16.65
C ARG A 53 31.81 -37.71 15.40
N LEU A 54 31.14 -38.68 14.79
CA LEU A 54 30.30 -38.45 13.62
C LEU A 54 29.12 -37.51 13.95
N ILE A 55 28.46 -37.76 15.07
CA ILE A 55 27.36 -36.91 15.55
C ILE A 55 27.84 -35.49 15.81
N LEU A 56 28.98 -35.32 16.49
CA LEU A 56 29.55 -34.00 16.76
C LEU A 56 29.90 -33.27 15.45
N ALA A 57 30.50 -33.96 14.49
CA ALA A 57 30.87 -33.37 13.19
C ALA A 57 29.61 -32.91 12.40
N VAL A 58 28.53 -33.71 12.41
CA VAL A 58 27.26 -33.33 11.76
C VAL A 58 26.63 -32.14 12.46
N LEU A 59 26.58 -32.12 13.80
CA LEU A 59 26.03 -30.99 14.57
C LEU A 59 26.82 -29.70 14.28
N LEU A 60 28.16 -29.75 14.29
CA LEU A 60 28.99 -28.59 13.97
C LEU A 60 28.79 -28.14 12.52
N ALA A 61 28.64 -29.06 11.57
CA ALA A 61 28.37 -28.73 10.18
C ALA A 61 27.05 -27.97 10.03
N ILE A 62 25.98 -28.43 10.69
CA ILE A 62 24.67 -27.76 10.68
C ILE A 62 24.76 -26.37 11.30
N VAL A 63 25.38 -26.23 12.47
CA VAL A 63 25.53 -24.94 13.18
C VAL A 63 26.31 -23.91 12.36
N ILE A 64 27.27 -24.35 11.55
CA ILE A 64 28.07 -23.45 10.68
C ILE A 64 27.36 -23.18 9.37
N SER A 65 26.63 -24.13 8.82
CA SER A 65 25.97 -24.03 7.49
C SER A 65 24.85 -22.98 7.49
N VAL A 66 23.99 -22.95 8.52
CA VAL A 66 22.82 -22.05 8.58
C VAL A 66 23.20 -20.57 8.50
N PRO A 67 24.10 -20.00 9.32
CA PRO A 67 24.47 -18.61 9.21
C PRO A 67 25.23 -18.27 7.91
N LEU A 68 25.93 -19.23 7.33
CA LEU A 68 26.61 -19.04 6.07
C LEU A 68 25.64 -18.94 4.90
N GLU A 69 24.63 -19.82 4.85
CA GLU A 69 23.55 -19.73 3.86
C GLU A 69 22.80 -18.41 3.95
N LEU A 70 22.39 -17.98 5.15
CA LEU A 70 21.72 -16.72 5.34
C LEU A 70 22.55 -15.53 4.84
N LYS A 71 23.86 -15.56 5.07
CA LYS A 71 24.76 -14.46 4.62
C LYS A 71 24.96 -14.46 3.10
N ILE A 72 25.01 -15.61 2.46
CA ILE A 72 25.14 -15.71 1.00
C ILE A 72 23.87 -15.18 0.30
N PHE A 73 22.70 -15.50 0.86
CA PHE A 73 21.43 -15.09 0.28
C PHE A 73 20.91 -13.75 0.80
N GLU A 74 21.62 -13.07 1.71
CA GLU A 74 21.20 -11.79 2.30
C GLU A 74 20.93 -10.73 1.23
N GLU A 75 21.79 -10.62 0.24
CA GLU A 75 21.66 -9.64 -0.85
C GLU A 75 20.43 -9.93 -1.73
N GLU A 76 20.23 -11.20 -2.08
CA GLU A 76 19.06 -11.65 -2.87
C GLU A 76 17.75 -11.50 -2.09
N ILE A 77 17.76 -11.79 -0.79
CA ILE A 77 16.61 -11.62 0.09
C ILE A 77 16.24 -10.13 0.20
N ASN A 78 17.21 -9.26 0.43
CA ASN A 78 17.00 -7.82 0.53
C ASN A 78 16.49 -7.24 -0.80
N GLU A 79 17.01 -7.68 -1.93
CA GLU A 79 16.51 -7.28 -3.25
C GLU A 79 15.05 -7.71 -3.46
N LYS A 80 14.71 -8.96 -3.16
CA LYS A 80 13.33 -9.47 -3.26
C LYS A 80 12.38 -8.78 -2.29
N MET A 81 12.82 -8.47 -1.08
CA MET A 81 12.03 -7.69 -0.12
C MET A 81 11.73 -6.31 -0.67
N PHE A 82 12.74 -5.60 -1.18
CA PHE A 82 12.58 -4.28 -1.79
C PHE A 82 11.59 -4.28 -2.95
N TYR A 83 11.69 -5.26 -3.87
CA TYR A 83 10.74 -5.40 -4.97
C TYR A 83 9.32 -5.73 -4.49
N SER A 84 9.19 -6.57 -3.46
CA SER A 84 7.89 -6.91 -2.88
C SER A 84 7.22 -5.71 -2.22
N GLU A 85 7.97 -4.88 -1.50
CA GLU A 85 7.47 -3.65 -0.88
C GLU A 85 7.08 -2.62 -1.96
N ALA A 86 7.94 -2.40 -2.96
CA ALA A 86 7.63 -1.51 -4.08
C ALA A 86 6.33 -1.93 -4.80
N GLN A 87 6.15 -3.23 -5.03
CA GLN A 87 4.95 -3.77 -5.66
C GLN A 87 3.68 -3.54 -4.81
N LYS A 88 3.78 -3.68 -3.49
CA LYS A 88 2.65 -3.41 -2.57
C LYS A 88 2.28 -1.93 -2.58
N VAL A 89 3.27 -1.03 -2.58
CA VAL A 89 3.05 0.42 -2.67
C VAL A 89 2.38 0.79 -3.99
N ASP A 90 2.84 0.23 -5.12
CA ASP A 90 2.22 0.47 -6.43
C ASP A 90 0.76 -0.02 -6.49
N GLN A 91 0.47 -1.19 -5.92
CA GLN A 91 -0.89 -1.71 -5.82
C GLN A 91 -1.78 -0.81 -4.96
N LEU A 92 -1.29 -0.35 -3.81
CA LEU A 92 -1.99 0.58 -2.93
C LEU A 92 -2.30 1.90 -3.66
N ASP A 93 -1.31 2.48 -4.35
CA ASP A 93 -1.46 3.73 -5.10
C ASP A 93 -2.45 3.58 -6.27
N SER A 94 -2.44 2.44 -6.95
CA SER A 94 -3.40 2.15 -8.02
C SER A 94 -4.84 2.07 -7.51
N LEU A 95 -5.06 1.37 -6.39
CA LEU A 95 -6.38 1.27 -5.74
C LEU A 95 -6.86 2.63 -5.22
N TYR A 96 -5.97 3.40 -4.61
CA TYR A 96 -6.27 4.74 -4.15
C TYR A 96 -6.66 5.66 -5.32
N SER A 97 -5.86 5.69 -6.39
CA SER A 97 -6.12 6.51 -7.57
C SER A 97 -7.45 6.15 -8.24
N GLN A 98 -7.77 4.86 -8.35
CA GLN A 98 -9.06 4.39 -8.89
C GLN A 98 -10.24 4.86 -8.02
N ARG A 99 -10.14 4.74 -6.70
CA ARG A 99 -11.15 5.22 -5.77
C ARG A 99 -11.34 6.73 -5.82
N MET A 100 -10.24 7.48 -5.93
CA MET A 100 -10.28 8.94 -6.06
C MET A 100 -10.87 9.39 -7.39
N GLN A 101 -10.52 8.74 -8.49
CA GLN A 101 -11.06 9.02 -9.82
C GLN A 101 -12.57 8.76 -9.88
N SER A 102 -13.05 7.65 -9.32
CA SER A 102 -14.48 7.34 -9.24
C SER A 102 -15.27 8.44 -8.52
N ARG A 103 -14.75 8.93 -7.39
CA ARG A 103 -15.39 10.03 -6.64
C ARG A 103 -15.34 11.36 -7.38
N GLN A 104 -14.22 11.64 -8.05
CA GLN A 104 -14.10 12.84 -8.87
C GLN A 104 -15.07 12.81 -10.05
N SER A 105 -15.24 11.66 -10.69
CA SER A 105 -16.24 11.49 -11.76
C SER A 105 -17.67 11.74 -11.24
N ARG A 106 -17.98 11.27 -10.02
CA ARG A 106 -19.28 11.54 -9.41
C ARG A 106 -19.53 13.02 -9.18
N ILE A 107 -18.52 13.77 -8.68
CA ILE A 107 -18.62 15.22 -8.52
C ILE A 107 -18.85 15.91 -9.87
N SER A 108 -18.14 15.50 -10.93
CA SER A 108 -18.31 16.07 -12.26
C SER A 108 -19.70 15.80 -12.84
N GLU A 109 -20.26 14.61 -12.59
CA GLU A 109 -21.63 14.25 -12.99
C GLU A 109 -22.68 15.14 -12.28
N ILE A 110 -22.55 15.33 -10.95
CA ILE A 110 -23.42 16.18 -10.17
C ILE A 110 -23.39 17.63 -10.71
N ARG A 111 -22.21 18.15 -10.96
CA ARG A 111 -22.04 19.50 -11.52
C ARG A 111 -22.68 19.63 -12.90
N ALA A 112 -22.40 18.69 -13.80
CA ALA A 112 -22.99 18.71 -15.15
C ALA A 112 -24.53 18.68 -15.12
N ARG A 113 -25.11 17.88 -14.17
CA ARG A 113 -26.55 17.86 -13.96
C ARG A 113 -27.10 19.22 -13.49
N LEU A 114 -26.40 19.88 -12.57
CA LEU A 114 -26.76 21.22 -12.10
C LEU A 114 -26.65 22.27 -13.23
N ASP A 115 -25.57 22.23 -14.01
CA ASP A 115 -25.38 23.15 -15.14
C ASP A 115 -26.52 23.03 -16.15
N THR A 116 -26.94 21.79 -16.50
CA THR A 116 -28.08 21.57 -17.41
C THR A 116 -29.38 22.12 -16.84
N LYS A 117 -29.62 21.94 -15.52
CA LYS A 117 -30.82 22.51 -14.86
C LYS A 117 -30.76 24.03 -14.79
N GLN A 118 -29.58 24.60 -14.56
CA GLN A 118 -29.36 26.04 -14.60
C GLN A 118 -29.65 26.63 -15.99
N GLU A 119 -29.16 26.01 -17.04
CA GLU A 119 -29.46 26.43 -18.40
C GLU A 119 -30.95 26.43 -18.70
N THR A 120 -31.63 25.35 -18.27
CA THR A 120 -33.09 25.23 -18.42
C THR A 120 -33.84 26.34 -17.68
N ARG A 121 -33.45 26.64 -16.45
CA ARG A 121 -34.02 27.72 -15.63
C ARG A 121 -33.79 29.10 -16.33
N ASP A 122 -32.55 29.34 -16.79
CA ASP A 122 -32.19 30.61 -17.44
C ASP A 122 -32.94 30.80 -18.76
N GLN A 123 -33.18 29.73 -19.48
CA GLN A 123 -34.02 29.76 -20.69
C GLN A 123 -35.47 30.11 -20.38
N LEU A 124 -36.06 29.46 -19.34
CA LEU A 124 -37.42 29.75 -18.92
C LEU A 124 -37.57 31.18 -18.39
N TYR A 125 -36.55 31.70 -17.70
CA TYR A 125 -36.52 33.09 -17.28
C TYR A 125 -36.55 34.04 -18.49
N LYS A 126 -35.73 33.80 -19.51
CA LYS A 126 -35.73 34.61 -20.74
C LYS A 126 -37.07 34.55 -21.44
N GLU A 127 -37.68 33.36 -21.55
CA GLU A 127 -39.02 33.19 -22.14
C GLU A 127 -40.09 33.94 -21.38
N TYR A 128 -40.04 33.90 -20.04
CA TYR A 128 -40.95 34.64 -19.17
C TYR A 128 -40.81 36.17 -19.37
N ILE A 129 -39.58 36.70 -19.26
CA ILE A 129 -39.35 38.15 -19.37
C ILE A 129 -39.75 38.65 -20.76
N CYS A 130 -39.33 37.96 -21.83
CA CYS A 130 -39.62 38.26 -23.18
C CYS A 130 -41.14 38.31 -23.51
N GLU A 131 -41.93 37.38 -22.94
CA GLU A 131 -43.38 37.39 -23.08
C GLU A 131 -44.03 38.60 -22.38
N CYS A 132 -43.60 38.89 -21.15
CA CYS A 132 -44.17 39.99 -20.36
C CYS A 132 -43.81 41.39 -20.90
N ASP A 133 -42.61 41.51 -21.53
CA ASP A 133 -42.18 42.74 -22.18
C ASP A 133 -42.90 42.96 -23.55
N GLY A 134 -43.53 41.91 -24.12
CA GLY A 134 -44.11 41.92 -25.45
C GLY A 134 -43.07 41.90 -26.56
N THR A 135 -41.82 41.48 -26.28
CA THR A 135 -40.76 41.36 -27.30
C THR A 135 -40.74 40.01 -28.00
N CYS A 136 -41.47 39.02 -27.48
CA CYS A 136 -41.64 37.70 -28.08
C CYS A 136 -43.05 37.15 -27.79
N GLY A 137 -43.32 35.91 -28.27
CA GLY A 137 -44.53 35.17 -28.01
C GLY A 137 -45.79 35.88 -28.56
N THR A 138 -46.71 36.27 -27.67
CA THR A 138 -47.95 36.94 -28.05
C THR A 138 -47.78 38.38 -28.49
N GLY A 139 -46.62 39.00 -28.19
CA GLY A 139 -46.36 40.43 -28.48
C GLY A 139 -47.16 41.41 -27.60
N ALA A 140 -47.93 40.94 -26.69
CA ALA A 140 -48.76 41.77 -25.78
C ALA A 140 -47.96 42.19 -24.57
N LYS A 141 -47.73 43.49 -24.37
CA LYS A 141 -47.05 44.03 -23.19
C LYS A 141 -47.94 43.91 -21.95
N GLY A 142 -47.38 43.44 -20.85
CA GLY A 142 -48.01 43.38 -19.57
C GLY A 142 -48.33 41.98 -19.04
N ARG A 143 -48.96 41.91 -17.85
CA ARG A 143 -49.31 40.65 -17.22
C ARG A 143 -50.57 40.03 -17.82
N GLY A 144 -50.44 39.44 -19.00
CA GLY A 144 -51.51 38.61 -19.59
C GLY A 144 -51.42 37.17 -19.10
N THR A 145 -52.42 36.35 -19.48
CA THR A 145 -52.50 34.94 -19.10
C THR A 145 -51.26 34.11 -19.48
N GLU A 146 -50.66 34.38 -20.63
CA GLU A 146 -49.42 33.71 -21.07
C GLU A 146 -48.21 34.14 -20.26
N CYS A 147 -48.09 35.45 -19.93
CA CYS A 147 -47.04 35.93 -19.06
C CYS A 147 -47.12 35.31 -17.66
N GLU A 148 -48.33 35.24 -17.06
CA GLU A 148 -48.54 34.57 -15.75
C GLU A 148 -48.25 33.06 -15.79
N ARG A 149 -48.56 32.38 -16.90
CA ARG A 149 -48.30 30.97 -17.08
C ARG A 149 -46.79 30.69 -17.13
N LYS A 150 -46.07 31.49 -17.87
CA LYS A 150 -44.57 31.37 -17.99
C LYS A 150 -43.89 31.75 -16.67
N GLU A 151 -44.38 32.77 -15.98
CA GLU A 151 -43.94 33.16 -14.64
C GLU A 151 -44.04 31.99 -13.64
N LYS A 152 -45.23 31.36 -13.58
CA LYS A 152 -45.44 30.20 -12.69
C LYS A 152 -44.48 29.04 -13.00
N ARG A 153 -44.31 28.75 -14.28
CA ARG A 153 -43.40 27.68 -14.72
C ARG A 153 -41.95 28.00 -14.35
N TYR A 154 -41.50 29.24 -14.54
CA TYR A 154 -40.16 29.67 -14.11
C TYR A 154 -40.00 29.54 -12.58
N LEU A 155 -40.97 30.05 -11.80
CA LEU A 155 -40.90 30.00 -10.33
C LEU A 155 -40.87 28.58 -9.79
N GLN A 156 -41.60 27.65 -10.41
CA GLN A 156 -41.53 26.24 -10.03
C GLN A 156 -40.15 25.66 -10.27
N ILE A 157 -39.56 25.87 -11.46
CA ILE A 157 -38.22 25.37 -11.80
C ILE A 157 -37.14 26.06 -10.96
N GLU A 158 -37.30 27.34 -10.62
CA GLU A 158 -36.39 28.07 -9.73
C GLU A 158 -36.35 27.44 -8.32
N GLU A 159 -37.51 27.05 -7.80
CA GLU A 159 -37.58 26.39 -6.48
C GLU A 159 -36.99 24.99 -6.51
N GLU A 160 -37.31 24.18 -7.54
CA GLU A 160 -36.70 22.85 -7.78
C GLU A 160 -35.18 22.95 -7.91
N PHE A 161 -34.68 23.95 -8.67
CA PHE A 161 -33.23 24.18 -8.83
C PHE A 161 -32.54 24.54 -7.52
N LYS A 162 -33.17 25.35 -6.65
CA LYS A 162 -32.60 25.67 -5.34
C LYS A 162 -32.46 24.44 -4.46
N GLN A 163 -33.49 23.59 -4.44
CA GLN A 163 -33.44 22.34 -3.66
C GLN A 163 -32.37 21.39 -4.19
N ASP A 164 -32.35 21.15 -5.51
CA ASP A 164 -31.33 20.32 -6.17
C ASP A 164 -29.90 20.82 -5.91
N ARG A 165 -29.72 22.15 -5.88
CA ARG A 165 -28.41 22.74 -5.59
C ARG A 165 -27.98 22.46 -4.16
N LEU A 166 -28.89 22.60 -3.17
CA LEU A 166 -28.58 22.31 -1.77
C LEU A 166 -28.24 20.84 -1.55
N GLU A 167 -29.01 19.94 -2.17
CA GLU A 167 -28.72 18.49 -2.14
C GLU A 167 -27.37 18.15 -2.77
N ALA A 168 -27.09 18.72 -3.93
CA ALA A 168 -25.82 18.53 -4.63
C ALA A 168 -24.61 19.07 -3.84
N GLU A 169 -24.74 20.24 -3.22
CA GLU A 169 -23.69 20.82 -2.35
C GLU A 169 -23.42 19.89 -1.15
N SER A 170 -24.47 19.33 -0.53
CA SER A 170 -24.34 18.36 0.55
C SER A 170 -23.67 17.07 0.10
N GLU A 171 -24.09 16.49 -1.06
CA GLU A 171 -23.49 15.27 -1.61
C GLU A 171 -22.01 15.49 -1.95
N ILE A 172 -21.67 16.63 -2.55
CA ILE A 172 -20.27 16.99 -2.87
C ILE A 172 -19.43 17.13 -1.59
N GLU A 173 -19.98 17.72 -0.54
CA GLU A 173 -19.28 17.86 0.75
C GLU A 173 -18.99 16.51 1.38
N GLU A 174 -19.96 15.57 1.37
CA GLU A 174 -19.77 14.21 1.86
C GLU A 174 -18.69 13.48 1.06
N ILE A 175 -18.73 13.56 -0.28
CA ILE A 175 -17.70 12.98 -1.13
C ILE A 175 -16.32 13.54 -0.79
N ASN A 176 -16.20 14.85 -0.56
CA ASN A 176 -14.95 15.48 -0.20
C ASN A 176 -14.43 15.04 1.17
N LYS A 177 -15.31 14.84 2.16
CA LYS A 177 -14.95 14.28 3.48
C LYS A 177 -14.38 12.86 3.33
N VAL A 178 -15.03 12.02 2.53
CA VAL A 178 -14.54 10.66 2.25
C VAL A 178 -13.21 10.69 1.49
N LYS A 179 -13.02 11.62 0.55
CA LYS A 179 -11.74 11.80 -0.16
C LYS A 179 -10.61 12.17 0.80
N ALA A 180 -10.87 13.10 1.74
CA ALA A 180 -9.90 13.51 2.74
C ALA A 180 -9.52 12.34 3.68
N TYR A 181 -10.51 11.56 4.12
CA TYR A 181 -10.27 10.36 4.93
C TYR A 181 -9.43 9.31 4.19
N LEU A 182 -9.73 9.03 2.93
CA LEU A 182 -8.94 8.10 2.12
C LEU A 182 -7.50 8.58 1.90
N ALA A 183 -7.31 9.90 1.78
CA ALA A 183 -5.96 10.46 1.65
C ALA A 183 -5.15 10.26 2.94
N SER A 184 -5.74 10.45 4.11
CA SER A 184 -5.05 10.19 5.39
C SER A 184 -4.73 8.70 5.57
N GLN A 185 -5.64 7.80 5.24
CA GLN A 185 -5.38 6.36 5.30
C GLN A 185 -4.26 5.92 4.34
N ASN A 186 -4.23 6.44 3.12
CA ASN A 186 -3.16 6.11 2.17
C ASN A 186 -1.79 6.53 2.69
N ILE A 187 -1.69 7.67 3.37
CA ILE A 187 -0.44 8.14 3.98
C ILE A 187 -0.01 7.19 5.11
N GLU A 188 -0.91 6.84 6.02
CA GLU A 188 -0.66 5.94 7.15
C GLU A 188 -0.21 4.55 6.67
N GLU A 189 -0.95 3.93 5.74
CA GLU A 189 -0.59 2.63 5.17
C GLU A 189 0.76 2.63 4.44
N ARG A 190 1.13 3.76 3.80
CA ARG A 190 2.44 3.90 3.16
C ARG A 190 3.59 4.06 4.16
N GLU A 191 3.34 4.70 5.30
CA GLU A 191 4.32 4.81 6.38
C GLU A 191 4.55 3.43 7.03
N ASP A 192 3.49 2.68 7.29
CA ASP A 192 3.56 1.32 7.84
C ASP A 192 4.32 0.34 6.92
N LEU A 193 4.19 0.48 5.60
CA LEU A 193 4.93 -0.35 4.64
C LEU A 193 6.44 0.00 4.56
N ARG A 194 6.84 1.15 5.09
CA ARG A 194 8.25 1.61 5.07
C ARG A 194 8.96 1.40 6.42
N ALA A 195 8.22 1.11 7.49
CA ALA A 195 8.73 0.86 8.84
C ALA A 195 9.23 -0.58 9.01
#